data_51390ebee9d33bbec7083f5c515e4f8f
#
_entry.id   51390ebee9d33bbec7083f5c515e4f8f
#
_cell.length_a   1.000
_cell.length_b   1.000
_cell.length_c   1.000
_cell.angle_alpha   90.00
_cell.angle_beta   90.00
_cell.angle_gamma   90.00
#
_symmetry.space_group_name_H-M   'P 1'
#
loop_
_entity.id
_entity.type
_entity.pdbx_description
1 polymer ?
#
loop_
_entity_poly.entity_id
_entity_poly.type
_entity_poly.pdbx_seq_one_letter_code
_entity_poly.pdbx_strand_id
1 'polypeptide(L)'
;MEKNKIVIHTDGGSRGNPGPAAVGVVIETLVGKHEYGEYIGEKTNNEAEYRAVIFALKKLKSLIGSDKSKESFLEFLLDSELVVKQLNKEYKLKDKNIQNFFIEIWNLTFDFGGVSFRHISREENTEADRIVNQVLDRETNKLL
;
A
#
# COMPACT_ATOMS: atom_id res chain seq x y z
N MET A 1 -13.92 -4.43 -16.04
CA MET A 1 -13.11 -3.33 -15.44
C MET A 1 -13.14 -2.13 -16.38
N GLU A 2 -13.32 -0.94 -15.84
CA GLU A 2 -13.29 0.28 -16.63
C GLU A 2 -11.90 0.53 -17.19
N LYS A 3 -11.83 1.15 -18.36
CA LYS A 3 -10.58 1.31 -19.12
C LYS A 3 -9.45 1.95 -18.32
N ASN A 4 -9.77 2.95 -17.49
CA ASN A 4 -8.78 3.72 -16.75
C ASN A 4 -8.73 3.36 -15.26
N LYS A 5 -9.41 2.31 -14.87
CA LYS A 5 -9.45 1.88 -13.47
C LYS A 5 -8.31 0.90 -13.19
N ILE A 6 -7.59 1.16 -12.10
CA ILE A 6 -6.51 0.29 -11.62
C ILE A 6 -6.85 -0.13 -10.20
N VAL A 7 -6.83 -1.44 -9.94
CA VAL A 7 -7.11 -1.99 -8.62
C VAL A 7 -5.79 -2.35 -7.95
N ILE A 8 -5.59 -1.90 -6.73
CA ILE A 8 -4.34 -2.10 -6.01
C ILE A 8 -4.63 -2.72 -4.64
N HIS A 9 -4.10 -3.92 -4.43
CA HIS A 9 -4.11 -4.55 -3.12
C HIS A 9 -2.80 -4.20 -2.43
N THR A 10 -2.86 -3.71 -1.20
CA THR A 10 -1.65 -3.43 -0.41
C THR A 10 -1.74 -4.12 0.94
N ASP A 11 -0.59 -4.47 1.46
CA ASP A 11 -0.45 -4.97 2.82
C ASP A 11 0.89 -4.52 3.36
N GLY A 12 0.93 -4.24 4.66
CA GLY A 12 2.16 -3.94 5.36
C GLY A 12 2.14 -4.69 6.68
N GLY A 13 3.27 -5.23 7.06
CA GLY A 13 3.33 -5.97 8.30
C GLY A 13 4.71 -5.95 8.93
N SER A 14 4.75 -6.13 10.25
CA SER A 14 5.99 -6.24 10.98
C SER A 14 5.97 -7.50 11.84
N ARG A 15 7.14 -8.11 12.00
CA ARG A 15 7.34 -9.24 12.93
C ARG A 15 7.87 -8.69 14.24
N GLY A 16 6.94 -8.34 15.13
CA GLY A 16 7.16 -7.50 16.29
C GLY A 16 6.56 -6.12 16.03
N ASN A 17 6.18 -5.42 17.07
CA ASN A 17 5.49 -4.13 16.90
C ASN A 17 6.08 -3.08 17.85
N PRO A 18 7.21 -2.41 17.49
CA PRO A 18 7.87 -2.45 16.17
C PRO A 18 8.75 -3.69 15.97
N GLY A 19 9.10 -3.93 14.71
CA GLY A 19 9.99 -5.02 14.33
C GLY A 19 10.31 -4.96 12.84
N PRO A 20 11.03 -5.96 12.32
CA PRO A 20 11.30 -6.05 10.89
C PRO A 20 9.99 -6.02 10.10
N ALA A 21 9.91 -5.14 9.11
CA ALA A 21 8.68 -4.87 8.42
C ALA A 21 8.86 -4.89 6.91
N ALA A 22 7.78 -5.18 6.20
CA ALA A 22 7.77 -5.23 4.75
C ALA A 22 6.42 -4.76 4.21
N VAL A 23 6.44 -4.38 2.93
CA VAL A 23 5.23 -4.04 2.19
C VAL A 23 5.03 -5.04 1.07
N GLY A 24 3.77 -5.30 0.73
CA GLY A 24 3.36 -6.11 -0.40
C GLY A 24 2.32 -5.36 -1.20
N VAL A 25 2.48 -5.36 -2.53
CA VAL A 25 1.62 -4.61 -3.43
C VAL A 25 1.29 -5.46 -4.64
N VAL A 26 0.01 -5.53 -4.99
CA VAL A 26 -0.46 -6.20 -6.20
C VAL A 26 -1.25 -5.17 -7.01
N ILE A 27 -0.75 -4.85 -8.19
CA ILE A 27 -1.37 -3.87 -9.10
C ILE A 27 -2.03 -4.62 -10.24
N GLU A 28 -3.34 -4.44 -10.40
CA GLU A 28 -4.12 -5.11 -11.44
C GLU A 28 -4.68 -4.09 -12.42
N THR A 29 -4.31 -4.25 -13.69
CA THR A 29 -4.78 -3.43 -14.80
C THR A 29 -5.49 -4.34 -15.82
N LEU A 30 -6.06 -3.73 -16.88
CA LEU A 30 -6.67 -4.49 -17.96
C LEU A 30 -5.68 -5.39 -18.69
N VAL A 31 -4.38 -5.05 -18.65
CA VAL A 31 -3.36 -5.78 -19.42
C VAL A 31 -2.54 -6.74 -18.57
N GLY A 32 -2.77 -6.80 -17.26
CA GLY A 32 -2.07 -7.75 -16.43
C GLY A 32 -1.98 -7.38 -14.98
N LYS A 33 -1.31 -8.24 -14.23
CA LYS A 33 -1.13 -8.14 -12.79
C LYS A 33 0.37 -8.04 -12.50
N HIS A 34 0.74 -7.09 -11.63
CA HIS A 34 2.14 -6.87 -11.21
C HIS A 34 2.24 -6.96 -9.70
N GLU A 35 3.23 -7.70 -9.22
CA GLU A 35 3.46 -7.91 -7.80
C GLU A 35 4.79 -7.30 -7.38
N TYR A 36 4.79 -6.58 -6.25
CA TYR A 36 6.00 -5.95 -5.70
C TYR A 36 6.05 -6.17 -4.20
N GLY A 37 7.26 -6.35 -3.70
CA GLY A 37 7.49 -6.42 -2.26
C GLY A 37 8.80 -5.73 -1.91
N GLU A 38 8.87 -5.13 -0.72
CA GLU A 38 10.06 -4.43 -0.26
C GLU A 38 10.20 -4.53 1.25
N TYR A 39 11.42 -4.79 1.70
CA TYR A 39 11.77 -4.70 3.11
C TYR A 39 11.96 -3.23 3.49
N ILE A 40 11.35 -2.80 4.58
CA ILE A 40 11.36 -1.38 4.97
C ILE A 40 12.01 -1.11 6.32
N GLY A 41 12.75 -2.09 6.86
CA GLY A 41 13.42 -1.94 8.16
C GLY A 41 12.48 -2.11 9.33
N GLU A 42 12.83 -1.58 10.48
CA GLU A 42 11.97 -1.69 11.67
C GLU A 42 10.87 -0.65 11.66
N LYS A 43 9.63 -1.11 11.72
CA LYS A 43 8.43 -0.28 11.73
C LYS A 43 7.35 -0.94 12.58
N THR A 44 6.36 -0.17 12.98
CA THR A 44 5.12 -0.72 13.54
C THR A 44 4.24 -1.26 12.41
N ASN A 45 3.24 -2.05 12.75
CA ASN A 45 2.27 -2.54 11.77
C ASN A 45 1.57 -1.39 11.04
N ASN A 46 1.12 -0.37 11.76
CA ASN A 46 0.43 0.76 11.16
C ASN A 46 1.34 1.55 10.22
N GLU A 47 2.60 1.77 10.61
CA GLU A 47 3.57 2.43 9.73
C GLU A 47 3.79 1.63 8.46
N ALA A 48 3.89 0.31 8.56
CA ALA A 48 4.07 -0.57 7.39
C ALA A 48 2.87 -0.48 6.44
N GLU A 49 1.66 -0.44 6.98
CA GLU A 49 0.43 -0.29 6.17
C GLU A 49 0.43 1.01 5.37
N TYR A 50 0.78 2.13 6.00
CA TYR A 50 0.89 3.41 5.31
C TYR A 50 1.99 3.40 4.26
N ARG A 51 3.14 2.80 4.59
CA ARG A 51 4.28 2.71 3.68
C ARG A 51 3.93 1.89 2.42
N ALA A 52 3.07 0.88 2.57
CA ALA A 52 2.62 0.08 1.42
C ALA A 52 1.83 0.95 0.43
N VAL A 53 0.97 1.82 0.91
CA VAL A 53 0.20 2.74 0.05
C VAL A 53 1.14 3.73 -0.64
N ILE A 54 2.08 4.31 0.10
CA ILE A 54 3.06 5.25 -0.46
C ILE A 54 3.89 4.58 -1.54
N PHE A 55 4.39 3.37 -1.25
CA PHE A 55 5.17 2.60 -2.21
C PHE A 55 4.37 2.35 -3.49
N ALA A 56 3.11 1.94 -3.36
CA ALA A 56 2.26 1.64 -4.51
C ALA A 56 2.01 2.88 -5.37
N LEU A 57 1.73 4.03 -4.76
CA LEU A 57 1.49 5.27 -5.49
C LEU A 57 2.73 5.69 -6.29
N LYS A 58 3.90 5.67 -5.66
CA LYS A 58 5.15 6.03 -6.32
C LYS A 58 5.51 5.04 -7.43
N LYS A 59 5.35 3.76 -7.16
CA LYS A 59 5.68 2.71 -8.13
C LYS A 59 4.79 2.81 -9.36
N LEU A 60 3.50 3.01 -9.16
CA LEU A 60 2.56 3.11 -10.26
C LEU A 60 2.85 4.32 -11.13
N LYS A 61 3.10 5.48 -10.54
CA LYS A 61 3.46 6.67 -11.29
C LYS A 61 4.72 6.44 -12.13
N SER A 62 5.72 5.76 -11.57
CA SER A 62 6.94 5.41 -12.28
C SER A 62 6.67 4.48 -13.46
N LEU A 63 5.75 3.53 -13.30
CA LEU A 63 5.44 2.53 -14.33
C LEU A 63 4.67 3.11 -15.51
N ILE A 64 3.69 3.96 -15.27
CA ILE A 64 2.79 4.42 -16.33
C ILE A 64 3.04 5.87 -16.76
N GLY A 65 3.80 6.62 -15.98
CA GLY A 65 4.16 8.01 -16.30
C GLY A 65 3.10 9.02 -15.87
N SER A 66 3.47 10.29 -15.92
CA SER A 66 2.62 11.39 -15.41
C SER A 66 1.31 11.54 -16.17
N ASP A 67 1.35 11.46 -17.50
CA ASP A 67 0.14 11.67 -18.31
C ASP A 67 -0.90 10.59 -18.08
N LYS A 68 -0.48 9.32 -18.11
CA LYS A 68 -1.39 8.20 -17.85
C LYS A 68 -1.87 8.19 -16.40
N SER A 69 -1.02 8.62 -15.47
CA SER A 69 -1.41 8.72 -14.06
C SER A 69 -2.60 9.67 -13.90
N LYS A 70 -2.55 10.83 -14.52
CA LYS A 70 -3.64 11.81 -14.44
C LYS A 70 -4.97 11.31 -15.00
N GLU A 71 -4.92 10.37 -15.91
CA GLU A 71 -6.11 9.77 -16.53
C GLU A 71 -6.60 8.53 -15.76
N SER A 72 -5.84 8.06 -14.77
CA SER A 72 -6.13 6.82 -14.07
C SER A 72 -6.89 7.02 -12.78
N PHE A 73 -7.80 6.10 -12.49
CA PHE A 73 -8.57 6.07 -11.25
C PHE A 73 -8.17 4.83 -10.46
N LEU A 74 -7.62 5.08 -9.27
CA LEU A 74 -7.05 4.02 -8.44
C LEU A 74 -8.04 3.61 -7.34
N GLU A 75 -8.24 2.31 -7.20
CA GLU A 75 -8.97 1.76 -6.05
C GLU A 75 -8.00 0.92 -5.22
N PHE A 76 -7.71 1.41 -4.02
CA PHE A 76 -6.88 0.69 -3.05
C PHE A 76 -7.76 -0.20 -2.18
N LEU A 77 -7.34 -1.46 -2.04
CA LEU A 77 -8.01 -2.45 -1.20
C LEU A 77 -7.04 -2.85 -0.09
N LEU A 78 -7.42 -2.58 1.15
CA LEU A 78 -6.61 -2.84 2.34
C LEU A 78 -7.42 -3.64 3.36
N ASP A 79 -6.75 -4.51 4.10
CA ASP A 79 -7.42 -5.27 5.16
C ASP A 79 -7.33 -4.62 6.54
N SER A 80 -6.68 -3.47 6.66
CA SER A 80 -6.66 -2.69 7.90
C SER A 80 -7.83 -1.70 7.91
N GLU A 81 -8.86 -1.99 8.68
CA GLU A 81 -10.01 -1.09 8.82
C GLU A 81 -9.60 0.26 9.37
N LEU A 82 -8.69 0.26 10.37
CA LEU A 82 -8.21 1.50 10.97
C LEU A 82 -7.56 2.42 9.93
N VAL A 83 -6.64 1.87 9.14
CA VAL A 83 -5.92 2.66 8.12
C VAL A 83 -6.88 3.19 7.06
N VAL A 84 -7.82 2.35 6.59
CA VAL A 84 -8.83 2.79 5.61
C VAL A 84 -9.66 3.94 6.15
N LYS A 85 -10.12 3.84 7.39
CA LYS A 85 -10.92 4.91 8.00
C LYS A 85 -10.13 6.18 8.22
N GLN A 86 -8.84 6.07 8.54
CA GLN A 86 -7.97 7.23 8.63
C GLN A 86 -7.78 7.89 7.26
N LEU A 87 -7.50 7.11 6.23
CA LEU A 87 -7.32 7.62 4.87
C LEU A 87 -8.59 8.25 4.30
N ASN A 88 -9.76 7.72 4.69
CA ASN A 88 -11.06 8.26 4.29
C ASN A 88 -11.55 9.41 5.17
N LYS A 89 -10.71 9.87 6.10
CA LYS A 89 -10.98 11.02 6.96
C LYS A 89 -12.15 10.79 7.93
N GLU A 90 -12.37 9.54 8.31
CA GLU A 90 -13.41 9.18 9.28
C GLU A 90 -12.86 9.16 10.71
N TYR A 91 -11.54 9.00 10.88
CA TYR A 91 -10.87 8.99 12.17
C TYR A 91 -9.78 10.05 12.23
N LYS A 92 -9.56 10.60 13.42
CA LYS A 92 -8.46 11.54 13.67
C LYS A 92 -7.11 10.83 13.62
N LEU A 93 -6.09 11.55 13.21
CA LEU A 93 -4.71 11.10 13.23
C LEU A 93 -4.02 11.71 14.43
N LYS A 94 -3.72 10.92 15.44
CA LYS A 94 -3.10 11.39 16.69
C LYS A 94 -1.59 11.19 16.69
N ASP A 95 -1.10 10.17 15.99
CA ASP A 95 0.32 9.87 15.91
C ASP A 95 0.98 10.77 14.87
N LYS A 96 2.09 11.40 15.24
CA LYS A 96 2.77 12.35 14.37
C LYS A 96 3.39 11.69 13.13
N ASN A 97 3.94 10.49 13.28
CA ASN A 97 4.49 9.76 12.14
C ASN A 97 3.40 9.41 11.14
N ILE A 98 2.25 8.99 11.64
CA ILE A 98 1.09 8.69 10.80
C ILE A 98 0.59 9.96 10.10
N GLN A 99 0.57 11.09 10.80
CA GLN A 99 0.21 12.38 10.18
C GLN A 99 1.12 12.70 9.01
N ASN A 100 2.42 12.50 9.17
CA ASN A 100 3.40 12.76 8.09
C ASN A 100 3.16 11.83 6.89
N PHE A 101 2.92 10.55 7.13
CA PHE A 101 2.60 9.60 6.06
C PHE A 101 1.29 9.97 5.35
N PHE A 102 0.29 10.39 6.11
CA PHE A 102 -0.99 10.82 5.54
C PHE A 102 -0.78 12.01 4.58
N ILE A 103 0.01 13.00 5.00
CA ILE A 103 0.30 14.16 4.16
C ILE A 103 1.01 13.74 2.88
N GLU A 104 1.96 12.81 2.98
CA GLU A 104 2.67 12.30 1.81
C GLU A 104 1.70 11.60 0.85
N ILE A 105 0.82 10.75 1.36
CA ILE A 105 -0.20 10.08 0.56
C ILE A 105 -1.12 11.10 -0.10
N TRP A 106 -1.59 12.07 0.68
CA TRP A 106 -2.50 13.11 0.21
C TRP A 106 -1.88 13.85 -1.00
N ASN A 107 -0.62 14.24 -0.89
CA ASN A 107 0.10 14.89 -1.98
C ASN A 107 0.22 13.98 -3.20
N LEU A 108 0.56 12.71 -2.99
CA LEU A 108 0.72 11.75 -4.10
C LEU A 108 -0.59 11.49 -4.85
N THR A 109 -1.74 11.58 -4.17
CA THR A 109 -3.03 11.35 -4.84
C THR A 109 -3.32 12.37 -5.94
N PHE A 110 -2.75 13.57 -5.86
CA PHE A 110 -2.94 14.60 -6.88
C PHE A 110 -2.31 14.24 -8.23
N ASP A 111 -1.42 13.27 -8.25
CA ASP A 111 -0.80 12.80 -9.50
C ASP A 111 -1.76 11.95 -10.34
N PHE A 112 -2.90 11.56 -9.78
CA PHE A 112 -3.85 10.63 -10.42
C PHE A 112 -5.20 11.30 -10.64
N GLY A 113 -6.02 10.71 -11.52
CA GLY A 113 -7.36 11.21 -11.81
C GLY A 113 -8.31 11.06 -10.63
N GLY A 114 -8.09 10.05 -9.80
CA GLY A 114 -8.83 9.85 -8.56
C GLY A 114 -8.25 8.68 -7.81
N VAL A 115 -8.36 8.71 -6.48
CA VAL A 115 -7.87 7.64 -5.61
C VAL A 115 -8.92 7.38 -4.54
N SER A 116 -9.28 6.11 -4.38
CA SER A 116 -10.21 5.69 -3.33
C SER A 116 -9.62 4.57 -2.50
N PHE A 117 -10.06 4.45 -1.25
CA PHE A 117 -9.60 3.42 -0.31
C PHE A 117 -10.80 2.65 0.21
N ARG A 118 -10.75 1.32 0.14
CA ARG A 118 -11.83 0.45 0.59
C ARG A 118 -11.27 -0.68 1.45
N HIS A 119 -11.97 -0.97 2.53
CA HIS A 119 -11.63 -2.09 3.41
C HIS A 119 -12.10 -3.41 2.82
N ILE A 120 -11.24 -4.42 2.85
CA ILE A 120 -11.56 -5.79 2.48
C ILE A 120 -11.14 -6.72 3.63
N SER A 121 -11.64 -7.94 3.62
CA SER A 121 -11.24 -8.94 4.62
C SER A 121 -9.82 -9.45 4.34
N ARG A 122 -9.20 -10.06 5.35
CA ARG A 122 -7.88 -10.68 5.18
C ARG A 122 -7.90 -11.78 4.13
N GLU A 123 -8.99 -12.55 4.08
CA GLU A 123 -9.16 -13.64 3.13
C GLU A 123 -9.17 -13.12 1.69
N GLU A 124 -9.55 -11.87 1.50
CA GLU A 124 -9.56 -11.23 0.18
C GLU A 124 -8.23 -10.55 -0.17
N ASN A 125 -7.29 -10.48 0.78
CA ASN A 125 -6.01 -9.81 0.59
C ASN A 125 -4.81 -10.77 0.70
N THR A 126 -5.00 -12.02 0.34
CA THR A 126 -3.99 -13.08 0.54
C THR A 126 -2.74 -12.90 -0.31
N GLU A 127 -2.86 -12.34 -1.52
CA GLU A 127 -1.69 -12.15 -2.38
C GLU A 127 -0.72 -11.12 -1.83
N ALA A 128 -1.22 -9.98 -1.38
CA ALA A 128 -0.38 -8.95 -0.78
C ALA A 128 0.23 -9.43 0.54
N ASP A 129 -0.55 -10.14 1.35
CA ASP A 129 -0.06 -10.74 2.59
C ASP A 129 1.06 -11.75 2.33
N ARG A 130 0.89 -12.60 1.31
CA ARG A 130 1.92 -13.57 0.92
C ARG A 130 3.24 -12.88 0.56
N ILE A 131 3.15 -11.78 -0.17
CA ILE A 131 4.35 -11.02 -0.57
C ILE A 131 5.08 -10.47 0.65
N VAL A 132 4.35 -9.88 1.61
CA VAL A 132 4.93 -9.40 2.87
C VAL A 132 5.69 -10.51 3.57
N ASN A 133 5.06 -11.68 3.72
CA ASN A 133 5.68 -12.81 4.41
C ASN A 133 6.90 -13.35 3.67
N GLN A 134 6.87 -13.40 2.34
CA GLN A 134 8.02 -13.83 1.54
C GLN A 134 9.21 -12.88 1.73
N VAL A 135 8.96 -11.57 1.74
CA VAL A 135 10.03 -10.58 1.95
C VAL A 135 10.63 -10.74 3.35
N LEU A 136 9.78 -10.88 4.36
CA LEU A 136 10.24 -11.03 5.75
C LEU A 136 11.00 -12.35 5.95
N ASP A 137 10.56 -13.44 5.32
CA ASP A 137 11.28 -14.73 5.38
C ASP A 137 12.68 -14.60 4.77
N ARG A 138 12.80 -13.92 3.64
CA ARG A 138 14.11 -13.70 3.00
C ARG A 138 15.04 -12.88 3.89
N GLU A 139 14.53 -11.84 4.54
CA GLU A 139 15.34 -11.02 5.45
C GLU A 139 15.79 -11.83 6.67
N THR A 140 14.91 -12.66 7.23
CA THR A 140 15.25 -13.55 8.34
C THR A 140 16.37 -14.52 7.92
N ASN A 141 16.27 -15.11 6.73
CA ASN A 141 17.25 -16.06 6.23
C ASN A 141 18.63 -15.42 6.01
N LYS A 142 18.68 -14.15 5.64
CA LYS A 142 19.96 -13.43 5.49
C LYS A 142 20.71 -13.28 6.79
N LEU A 143 20.02 -13.31 7.93
CA LEU A 143 20.62 -13.19 9.25
C LEU A 143 21.16 -14.53 9.77
N LEU A 144 20.82 -15.62 9.13
CA LEU A 144 21.27 -16.94 9.48
C LEU A 144 22.50 -17.34 8.67
#